data_2dd61772136740753e9d20cb676bbc97
#
_entry.id   2dd61772136740753e9d20cb676bbc97
#
_cell.length_a   1.000
_cell.length_b   1.000
_cell.length_c   1.000
_cell.angle_alpha   90.00
_cell.angle_beta   90.00
_cell.angle_gamma   90.00
#
_symmetry.space_group_name_H-M   'P 1'
#
loop_
_entity.id
_entity.type
_entity.pdbx_description
1 polymer ?
#
loop_
_entity_poly.entity_id
_entity_poly.type
_entity_poly.pdbx_seq_one_letter_code
_entity_poly.pdbx_strand_id
1 'polypeptide(L)'
;MASLIAEDLQYSYSKQSQSVLKEVSIQLTPGTLTALVGPNGAGKSTLLRLLQGQHIPNNGQITVDGNPLIISRDQVALMPQRGVLNWSFPITVEGLVSLGRVSHSRSTCCELEAALQRVGISDLARRRLDTLSGGQQQRALLAKTLMRPASIFLLDEPCSSLDPPTREQFLIIIRQLADAGLTLFVSSHDWGQALNAYDKVIVLDKTVLASGSPHEVQKRLDSISCMGNHCCD
;
A
#
# COMPACT_ATOMS: atom_id res chain seq x y z
N MET A 1 -8.54 13.70 7.93
CA MET A 1 -7.90 12.36 8.05
C MET A 1 -9.00 11.33 7.84
N ALA A 2 -8.79 10.35 6.94
CA ALA A 2 -9.85 9.40 6.59
C ALA A 2 -9.56 8.02 7.17
N SER A 3 -10.62 7.36 7.70
CA SER A 3 -10.63 5.97 8.14
C SER A 3 -11.18 5.06 7.05
N LEU A 4 -10.65 3.84 6.93
CA LEU A 4 -11.21 2.83 6.02
C LEU A 4 -11.52 1.57 6.82
N ILE A 5 -12.73 1.06 6.65
CA ILE A 5 -13.20 -0.17 7.27
C ILE A 5 -13.65 -1.12 6.17
N ALA A 6 -13.18 -2.34 6.24
CA ALA A 6 -13.62 -3.45 5.41
C ALA A 6 -14.14 -4.56 6.34
N GLU A 7 -15.34 -5.07 6.06
CA GLU A 7 -16.04 -6.04 6.89
C GLU A 7 -16.40 -7.26 6.06
N ASP A 8 -16.02 -8.44 6.54
CA ASP A 8 -16.36 -9.77 6.03
C ASP A 8 -16.14 -9.95 4.53
N LEU A 9 -15.04 -9.37 4.01
CA LEU A 9 -14.74 -9.43 2.60
C LEU A 9 -14.47 -10.86 2.14
N GLN A 10 -15.23 -11.28 1.12
CA GLN A 10 -14.98 -12.52 0.39
C GLN A 10 -14.76 -12.20 -1.09
N TYR A 11 -13.76 -12.82 -1.69
CA TYR A 11 -13.48 -12.60 -3.10
C TYR A 11 -12.87 -13.82 -3.79
N SER A 12 -13.35 -14.06 -5.01
CA SER A 12 -12.78 -15.00 -5.97
C SER A 12 -12.86 -14.41 -7.38
N TYR A 13 -11.85 -14.66 -8.22
CA TYR A 13 -11.80 -14.13 -9.59
C TYR A 13 -12.85 -14.73 -10.52
N SER A 14 -13.28 -15.96 -10.25
CA SER A 14 -14.43 -16.60 -10.94
C SER A 14 -15.24 -17.42 -9.95
N LYS A 15 -16.52 -17.66 -10.28
CA LYS A 15 -17.41 -18.48 -9.43
C LYS A 15 -16.91 -19.92 -9.22
N GLN A 16 -16.02 -20.41 -10.09
CA GLN A 16 -15.45 -21.76 -10.05
C GLN A 16 -14.04 -21.80 -9.45
N SER A 17 -13.41 -20.63 -9.21
CA SER A 17 -12.07 -20.55 -8.61
C SER A 17 -12.13 -20.63 -7.09
N GLN A 18 -11.04 -21.15 -6.49
CA GLN A 18 -10.88 -21.06 -5.04
C GLN A 18 -10.96 -19.62 -4.57
N SER A 19 -11.59 -19.42 -3.42
CA SER A 19 -11.66 -18.10 -2.78
C SER A 19 -10.25 -17.59 -2.48
N VAL A 20 -9.95 -16.38 -2.95
CA VAL A 20 -8.68 -15.69 -2.70
C VAL A 20 -8.70 -15.00 -1.35
N LEU A 21 -9.84 -14.46 -0.94
CA LEU A 21 -10.07 -13.87 0.38
C LEU A 21 -11.34 -14.46 0.99
N LYS A 22 -11.25 -14.78 2.29
CA LYS A 22 -12.33 -15.39 3.07
C LYS A 22 -12.53 -14.62 4.36
N GLU A 23 -13.69 -13.94 4.51
CA GLU A 23 -14.11 -13.27 5.74
C GLU A 23 -13.02 -12.32 6.29
N VAL A 24 -12.45 -11.49 5.40
CA VAL A 24 -11.40 -10.54 5.76
C VAL A 24 -12.03 -9.27 6.30
N SER A 25 -11.79 -9.00 7.59
CA SER A 25 -12.21 -7.75 8.25
C SER A 25 -10.98 -6.99 8.72
N ILE A 26 -10.84 -5.73 8.28
CA ILE A 26 -9.72 -4.85 8.63
C ILE A 26 -10.18 -3.41 8.84
N GLN A 27 -9.42 -2.68 9.64
CA GLN A 27 -9.61 -1.25 9.87
C GLN A 27 -8.28 -0.52 9.76
N LEU A 28 -8.25 0.52 8.93
CA LEU A 28 -7.16 1.48 8.82
C LEU A 28 -7.50 2.73 9.62
N THR A 29 -6.63 3.04 10.59
CA THR A 29 -6.79 4.22 11.44
C THR A 29 -6.22 5.45 10.73
N PRO A 30 -6.86 6.61 10.82
CA PRO A 30 -6.37 7.84 10.21
C PRO A 30 -4.95 8.22 10.67
N GLY A 31 -4.10 8.63 9.73
CA GLY A 31 -2.74 9.10 10.04
C GLY A 31 -1.78 8.01 10.52
N THR A 32 -2.07 6.73 10.27
CA THR A 32 -1.20 5.62 10.65
C THR A 32 -0.52 4.97 9.46
N LEU A 33 0.64 4.39 9.71
CA LEU A 33 1.38 3.54 8.79
C LEU A 33 1.15 2.07 9.18
N THR A 34 0.32 1.36 8.39
CA THR A 34 -0.06 -0.04 8.64
C THR A 34 0.63 -0.96 7.63
N ALA A 35 1.27 -2.04 8.11
CA ALA A 35 1.82 -3.10 7.26
C ALA A 35 0.77 -4.19 6.98
N LEU A 36 0.74 -4.68 5.74
CA LEU A 36 0.04 -5.90 5.34
C LEU A 36 1.08 -6.95 4.96
N VAL A 37 1.27 -7.96 5.79
CA VAL A 37 2.27 -9.00 5.58
C VAL A 37 1.62 -10.36 5.34
N GLY A 38 2.33 -11.22 4.65
CA GLY A 38 1.86 -12.57 4.35
C GLY A 38 2.63 -13.20 3.19
N PRO A 39 2.53 -14.52 2.99
CA PRO A 39 3.22 -15.22 1.92
C PRO A 39 2.76 -14.77 0.52
N ASN A 40 3.50 -15.21 -0.51
CA ASN A 40 3.06 -15.03 -1.89
C ASN A 40 1.77 -15.84 -2.11
N GLY A 41 0.78 -15.23 -2.78
CA GLY A 41 -0.53 -15.84 -2.96
C GLY A 41 -1.51 -15.66 -1.78
N ALA A 42 -1.12 -15.02 -0.69
CA ALA A 42 -1.99 -14.72 0.46
C ALA A 42 -3.19 -13.81 0.15
N GLY A 43 -3.21 -13.15 -1.01
CA GLY A 43 -4.27 -12.24 -1.40
C GLY A 43 -3.99 -10.75 -1.15
N LYS A 44 -2.75 -10.37 -0.78
CA LYS A 44 -2.37 -8.97 -0.46
C LYS A 44 -2.75 -7.99 -1.57
N SER A 45 -2.26 -8.17 -2.79
CA SER A 45 -2.56 -7.29 -3.93
C SER A 45 -4.05 -7.31 -4.30
N THR A 46 -4.73 -8.45 -4.11
CA THR A 46 -6.17 -8.55 -4.33
C THR A 46 -6.93 -7.72 -3.31
N LEU A 47 -6.55 -7.79 -2.04
CA LEU A 47 -7.13 -6.96 -0.98
C LEU A 47 -6.93 -5.47 -1.29
N LEU A 48 -5.72 -5.04 -1.66
CA LEU A 48 -5.46 -3.64 -2.02
C LEU A 48 -6.33 -3.16 -3.19
N ARG A 49 -6.54 -4.01 -4.21
CA ARG A 49 -7.41 -3.69 -5.37
C ARG A 49 -8.89 -3.60 -4.98
N LEU A 50 -9.35 -4.43 -4.05
CA LEU A 50 -10.71 -4.34 -3.49
C LEU A 50 -10.88 -3.04 -2.71
N LEU A 51 -9.92 -2.70 -1.83
CA LEU A 51 -9.95 -1.47 -1.03
C LEU A 51 -9.89 -0.20 -1.90
N GLN A 52 -9.27 -0.28 -3.08
CA GLN A 52 -9.24 0.83 -4.05
C GLN A 52 -10.48 0.85 -4.97
N GLY A 53 -11.32 -0.18 -4.90
CA GLY A 53 -12.54 -0.30 -5.72
C GLY A 53 -12.30 -0.71 -7.17
N GLN A 54 -11.14 -1.31 -7.50
CA GLN A 54 -10.91 -1.93 -8.82
C GLN A 54 -11.70 -3.21 -8.98
N HIS A 55 -11.92 -3.92 -7.88
CA HIS A 55 -12.77 -5.11 -7.82
C HIS A 55 -13.92 -4.89 -6.85
N ILE A 56 -15.02 -5.58 -7.08
CA ILE A 56 -16.18 -5.59 -6.19
C ILE A 56 -16.12 -6.91 -5.42
N PRO A 57 -16.19 -6.90 -4.07
CA PRO A 57 -16.19 -8.14 -3.30
C PRO A 57 -17.43 -8.98 -3.61
N ASN A 58 -17.32 -10.31 -3.51
CA ASN A 58 -18.46 -11.20 -3.66
C ASN A 58 -19.41 -11.12 -2.44
N ASN A 59 -18.83 -10.84 -1.27
CA ASN A 59 -19.55 -10.58 -0.02
C ASN A 59 -18.77 -9.60 0.85
N GLY A 60 -19.45 -8.98 1.81
CA GLY A 60 -18.88 -7.97 2.68
C GLY A 60 -19.00 -6.55 2.12
N GLN A 61 -18.49 -5.58 2.87
CA GLN A 61 -18.58 -4.17 2.50
C GLN A 61 -17.29 -3.42 2.83
N ILE A 62 -17.10 -2.30 2.14
CA ILE A 62 -15.96 -1.40 2.36
C ILE A 62 -16.52 0.01 2.50
N THR A 63 -16.14 0.70 3.57
CA THR A 63 -16.53 2.07 3.86
C THR A 63 -15.32 2.95 4.11
N VAL A 64 -15.42 4.23 3.74
CA VAL A 64 -14.46 5.29 4.06
C VAL A 64 -15.23 6.39 4.79
N ASP A 65 -14.83 6.69 6.02
CA ASP A 65 -15.51 7.62 6.92
C ASP A 65 -17.02 7.34 7.03
N GLY A 66 -17.40 6.06 7.11
CA GLY A 66 -18.78 5.59 7.19
C GLY A 66 -19.57 5.63 5.88
N ASN A 67 -19.00 6.14 4.79
CA ASN A 67 -19.62 6.15 3.47
C ASN A 67 -19.19 4.93 2.64
N PRO A 68 -20.05 4.33 1.82
CA PRO A 68 -19.67 3.26 0.90
C PRO A 68 -18.50 3.66 0.00
N LEU A 69 -17.56 2.74 -0.22
CA LEU A 69 -16.36 2.99 -1.04
C LEU A 69 -16.68 3.55 -2.43
N ILE A 70 -17.78 3.13 -3.04
CA ILE A 70 -18.16 3.58 -4.38
C ILE A 70 -18.33 5.09 -4.50
N ILE A 71 -18.78 5.77 -3.43
CA ILE A 71 -18.94 7.23 -3.37
C ILE A 71 -17.63 7.91 -2.93
N SER A 72 -16.79 7.22 -2.19
CA SER A 72 -15.56 7.76 -1.57
C SER A 72 -14.29 7.28 -2.23
N ARG A 73 -14.40 6.69 -3.43
CA ARG A 73 -13.27 6.06 -4.15
C ARG A 73 -12.11 7.01 -4.42
N ASP A 74 -12.39 8.30 -4.60
CA ASP A 74 -11.34 9.31 -4.83
C ASP A 74 -10.47 9.57 -3.60
N GLN A 75 -10.95 9.19 -2.40
CA GLN A 75 -10.17 9.27 -1.17
C GLN A 75 -9.11 8.16 -1.03
N VAL A 76 -9.13 7.15 -1.91
CA VAL A 76 -8.22 6.00 -1.86
C VAL A 76 -7.37 5.95 -3.13
N ALA A 77 -6.06 6.07 -2.98
CA ALA A 77 -5.10 5.94 -4.08
C ALA A 77 -4.27 4.66 -3.93
N LEU A 78 -4.05 3.96 -5.04
CA LEU A 78 -3.21 2.76 -5.09
C LEU A 78 -1.91 3.07 -5.86
N MET A 79 -0.78 2.85 -5.23
CA MET A 79 0.52 2.74 -5.86
C MET A 79 0.74 1.27 -6.25
N PRO A 80 0.75 0.95 -7.55
CA PRO A 80 0.95 -0.43 -8.00
C PRO A 80 2.42 -0.85 -7.83
N GLN A 81 2.65 -2.15 -7.88
CA GLN A 81 4.00 -2.70 -7.92
C GLN A 81 4.78 -2.15 -9.12
N ARG A 82 6.09 -1.91 -8.93
CA ARG A 82 6.97 -1.30 -9.94
C ARG A 82 6.96 -2.04 -11.29
N GLY A 83 6.85 -3.37 -11.28
CA GLY A 83 6.86 -4.20 -12.48
C GLY A 83 5.70 -3.94 -13.47
N VAL A 84 4.68 -3.21 -13.06
CA VAL A 84 3.53 -2.86 -13.92
C VAL A 84 3.84 -1.74 -14.91
N LEU A 85 4.90 -0.94 -14.66
CA LEU A 85 5.26 0.19 -15.52
C LEU A 85 6.39 -0.17 -16.48
N ASN A 86 6.27 0.30 -17.72
CA ASN A 86 7.36 0.25 -18.69
C ASN A 86 8.32 1.44 -18.45
N TRP A 87 9.41 1.18 -17.74
CA TRP A 87 10.41 2.20 -17.39
C TRP A 87 11.28 2.66 -18.55
N SER A 88 11.27 1.94 -19.69
CA SER A 88 11.96 2.35 -20.92
C SER A 88 11.15 3.36 -21.75
N PHE A 89 9.93 3.71 -21.31
CA PHE A 89 9.13 4.68 -22.02
C PHE A 89 9.79 6.06 -21.97
N PRO A 90 9.91 6.80 -23.11
CA PRO A 90 10.66 8.04 -23.20
C PRO A 90 9.91 9.24 -22.60
N ILE A 91 9.68 9.20 -21.30
CA ILE A 91 9.01 10.25 -20.51
C ILE A 91 9.93 10.71 -19.37
N THR A 92 9.80 11.94 -18.96
CA THR A 92 10.50 12.50 -17.79
C THR A 92 9.77 12.15 -16.48
N VAL A 93 10.45 12.36 -15.34
CA VAL A 93 9.85 12.20 -14.01
C VAL A 93 8.62 13.08 -13.86
N GLU A 94 8.72 14.37 -14.20
CA GLU A 94 7.58 15.31 -14.17
C GLU A 94 6.43 14.86 -15.06
N GLY A 95 6.75 14.32 -16.26
CA GLY A 95 5.75 13.74 -17.15
C GLY A 95 5.02 12.57 -16.52
N LEU A 96 5.75 11.61 -15.90
CA LEU A 96 5.15 10.49 -15.20
C LEU A 96 4.26 10.96 -14.02
N VAL A 97 4.79 11.86 -13.19
CA VAL A 97 4.08 12.35 -12.01
C VAL A 97 2.80 13.09 -12.42
N SER A 98 2.86 13.88 -13.48
CA SER A 98 1.68 14.58 -14.06
C SER A 98 0.55 13.63 -14.47
N LEU A 99 0.84 12.39 -14.87
CA LEU A 99 -0.18 11.38 -15.18
C LEU A 99 -0.98 10.92 -13.94
N GLY A 100 -0.53 11.25 -12.73
CA GLY A 100 -1.28 10.99 -11.51
C GLY A 100 -2.48 11.91 -11.29
N ARG A 101 -2.58 13.01 -12.04
CA ARG A 101 -3.67 13.99 -11.91
C ARG A 101 -5.03 13.40 -12.24
N VAL A 102 -6.05 13.83 -11.49
CA VAL A 102 -7.45 13.58 -11.84
C VAL A 102 -7.94 14.76 -12.68
N SER A 103 -8.61 14.48 -13.78
CA SER A 103 -8.97 15.41 -14.87
C SER A 103 -9.73 16.69 -14.46
N HIS A 104 -10.25 16.76 -13.25
CA HIS A 104 -11.08 17.89 -12.77
C HIS A 104 -10.37 18.81 -11.78
N SER A 105 -9.16 18.49 -11.38
CA SER A 105 -8.36 19.37 -10.54
C SER A 105 -7.56 20.34 -11.42
N ARG A 106 -7.70 21.65 -11.17
CA ARG A 106 -6.77 22.67 -11.66
C ARG A 106 -5.46 22.54 -10.88
N SER A 107 -4.84 21.35 -10.97
CA SER A 107 -3.54 21.10 -10.35
C SER A 107 -2.52 22.05 -10.93
N THR A 108 -2.02 22.91 -10.10
CA THR A 108 -1.01 23.90 -10.47
C THR A 108 0.38 23.27 -10.53
N CYS A 109 1.35 23.96 -11.15
CA CYS A 109 2.78 23.62 -11.07
C CYS A 109 3.22 23.36 -9.61
N CYS A 110 2.61 24.05 -8.65
CA CYS A 110 2.90 23.94 -7.22
C CYS A 110 2.59 22.55 -6.64
N GLU A 111 1.54 21.85 -7.13
CA GLU A 111 1.22 20.51 -6.63
C GLU A 111 2.21 19.46 -7.12
N LEU A 112 2.66 19.58 -8.37
CA LEU A 112 3.71 18.72 -8.93
C LEU A 112 5.02 18.87 -8.15
N GLU A 113 5.45 20.11 -7.95
CA GLU A 113 6.66 20.41 -7.20
C GLU A 113 6.57 19.91 -5.76
N ALA A 114 5.43 20.13 -5.08
CA ALA A 114 5.19 19.63 -3.74
C ALA A 114 5.23 18.10 -3.67
N ALA A 115 4.70 17.40 -4.68
CA ALA A 115 4.76 15.93 -4.73
C ALA A 115 6.20 15.43 -4.89
N LEU A 116 6.99 16.05 -5.78
CA LEU A 116 8.40 15.72 -5.99
C LEU A 116 9.24 16.00 -4.74
N GLN A 117 8.97 17.12 -4.08
CA GLN A 117 9.66 17.54 -2.86
C GLN A 117 9.40 16.57 -1.70
N ARG A 118 8.14 16.15 -1.52
CA ARG A 118 7.76 15.18 -0.46
C ARG A 118 8.50 13.85 -0.57
N VAL A 119 8.88 13.43 -1.77
CA VAL A 119 9.62 12.18 -2.00
C VAL A 119 11.12 12.39 -2.26
N GLY A 120 11.59 13.65 -2.21
CA GLY A 120 13.01 14.01 -2.31
C GLY A 120 13.64 13.75 -3.69
N ILE A 121 12.93 14.10 -4.78
CA ILE A 121 13.41 13.94 -6.17
C ILE A 121 13.12 15.17 -7.06
N SER A 122 12.97 16.36 -6.48
CA SER A 122 12.72 17.60 -7.25
C SER A 122 13.83 17.90 -8.27
N ASP A 123 15.08 17.59 -7.93
CA ASP A 123 16.25 17.73 -8.81
C ASP A 123 16.23 16.78 -10.03
N LEU A 124 15.42 15.73 -9.97
CA LEU A 124 15.28 14.73 -11.03
C LEU A 124 14.09 14.98 -11.95
N ALA A 125 13.29 16.05 -11.74
CA ALA A 125 12.04 16.31 -12.45
C ALA A 125 12.14 16.18 -13.98
N ARG A 126 13.23 16.72 -14.56
CA ARG A 126 13.49 16.69 -16.00
C ARG A 126 14.26 15.46 -16.51
N ARG A 127 14.70 14.57 -15.58
CA ARG A 127 15.38 13.34 -15.97
C ARG A 127 14.41 12.34 -16.61
N ARG A 128 14.91 11.56 -17.54
CA ARG A 128 14.17 10.45 -18.16
C ARG A 128 14.07 9.27 -17.18
N LEU A 129 12.96 8.54 -17.24
CA LEU A 129 12.70 7.40 -16.36
C LEU A 129 13.71 6.27 -16.51
N ASP A 130 14.20 6.03 -17.75
CA ASP A 130 15.16 4.98 -18.07
C ASP A 130 16.57 5.23 -17.46
N THR A 131 16.86 6.45 -17.02
CA THR A 131 18.13 6.83 -16.39
C THR A 131 18.09 6.77 -14.85
N LEU A 132 16.94 6.44 -14.27
CA LEU A 132 16.75 6.43 -12.82
C LEU A 132 17.18 5.10 -12.20
N SER A 133 17.77 5.16 -10.99
CA SER A 133 17.94 3.99 -10.14
C SER A 133 16.59 3.41 -9.70
N GLY A 134 16.59 2.15 -9.23
CA GLY A 134 15.37 1.51 -8.73
C GLY A 134 14.66 2.28 -7.63
N GLY A 135 15.40 2.84 -6.69
CA GLY A 135 14.86 3.67 -5.62
C GLY A 135 14.28 5.00 -6.11
N GLN A 136 14.94 5.65 -7.09
CA GLN A 136 14.44 6.87 -7.72
C GLN A 136 13.14 6.60 -8.50
N GLN A 137 13.07 5.47 -9.22
CA GLN A 137 11.85 5.03 -9.91
C GLN A 137 10.69 4.82 -8.92
N GLN A 138 10.98 4.21 -7.77
CA GLN A 138 9.99 3.95 -6.73
C GLN A 138 9.47 5.27 -6.10
N ARG A 139 10.37 6.24 -5.84
CA ARG A 139 9.98 7.57 -5.39
C ARG A 139 9.17 8.33 -6.44
N ALA A 140 9.49 8.21 -7.73
CA ALA A 140 8.73 8.81 -8.81
C ALA A 140 7.31 8.22 -8.90
N LEU A 141 7.16 6.90 -8.66
CA LEU A 141 5.86 6.23 -8.61
C LEU A 141 5.03 6.67 -7.40
N LEU A 142 5.68 6.85 -6.25
CA LEU A 142 5.04 7.40 -5.06
C LEU A 142 4.58 8.85 -5.31
N ALA A 143 5.44 9.71 -5.89
CA ALA A 143 5.08 11.09 -6.25
C ALA A 143 3.87 11.14 -7.19
N LYS A 144 3.83 10.28 -8.23
CA LYS A 144 2.67 10.12 -9.10
C LYS A 144 1.40 9.78 -8.32
N THR A 145 1.51 8.90 -7.33
CA THR A 145 0.37 8.48 -6.52
C THR A 145 -0.12 9.63 -5.62
N LEU A 146 0.81 10.42 -5.07
CA LEU A 146 0.52 11.60 -4.25
C LEU A 146 -0.15 12.75 -5.02
N MET A 147 -0.15 12.72 -6.36
CA MET A 147 -0.94 13.66 -7.19
C MET A 147 -2.45 13.42 -7.12
N ARG A 148 -2.89 12.29 -6.55
CA ARG A 148 -4.31 12.02 -6.31
C ARG A 148 -4.78 12.78 -5.07
N PRO A 149 -5.98 13.39 -5.07
CA PRO A 149 -6.55 14.07 -3.92
C PRO A 149 -7.08 13.05 -2.89
N ALA A 150 -6.23 12.09 -2.50
CA ALA A 150 -6.57 11.00 -1.60
C ALA A 150 -6.01 11.26 -0.19
N SER A 151 -6.69 10.70 0.80
CA SER A 151 -6.24 10.68 2.21
C SER A 151 -5.69 9.31 2.61
N ILE A 152 -6.02 8.26 1.85
CA ILE A 152 -5.64 6.87 2.09
C ILE A 152 -4.81 6.39 0.91
N PHE A 153 -3.59 5.94 1.19
CA PHE A 153 -2.64 5.46 0.19
C PHE A 153 -2.32 3.99 0.43
N LEU A 154 -2.64 3.17 -0.55
CA LEU A 154 -2.36 1.75 -0.58
C LEU A 154 -1.09 1.53 -1.41
N LEU A 155 -0.05 0.92 -0.85
CA LEU A 155 1.24 0.72 -1.52
C LEU A 155 1.47 -0.78 -1.71
N ASP A 156 1.52 -1.24 -2.97
CA ASP A 156 1.70 -2.67 -3.27
C ASP A 156 3.18 -3.00 -3.46
N GLU A 157 3.77 -3.65 -2.45
CA GLU A 157 5.18 -4.08 -2.39
C GLU A 157 6.19 -2.99 -2.79
N PRO A 158 6.13 -1.79 -2.20
CA PRO A 158 6.95 -0.66 -2.65
C PRO A 158 8.45 -0.88 -2.46
N CYS A 159 8.86 -1.80 -1.59
CA CYS A 159 10.26 -2.03 -1.24
C CYS A 159 10.84 -3.34 -1.80
N SER A 160 10.07 -4.14 -2.56
CA SER A 160 10.43 -5.51 -2.94
C SER A 160 11.72 -5.65 -3.78
N SER A 161 12.14 -4.58 -4.46
CA SER A 161 13.32 -4.59 -5.36
C SER A 161 14.38 -3.60 -4.94
N LEU A 162 14.34 -3.11 -3.70
CA LEU A 162 15.27 -2.12 -3.19
C LEU A 162 16.36 -2.79 -2.33
N ASP A 163 17.59 -2.30 -2.48
CA ASP A 163 18.68 -2.60 -1.56
C ASP A 163 18.40 -2.03 -0.15
N PRO A 164 18.98 -2.59 0.91
CA PRO A 164 18.66 -2.20 2.28
C PRO A 164 18.76 -0.70 2.58
N PRO A 165 19.82 0.04 2.17
CA PRO A 165 19.90 1.49 2.42
C PRO A 165 18.81 2.28 1.71
N THR A 166 18.51 1.96 0.46
CA THR A 166 17.46 2.62 -0.34
C THR A 166 16.08 2.35 0.23
N ARG A 167 15.85 1.13 0.73
CA ARG A 167 14.63 0.74 1.39
C ARG A 167 14.40 1.53 2.69
N GLU A 168 15.41 1.66 3.53
CA GLU A 168 15.33 2.45 4.76
C GLU A 168 14.96 3.90 4.47
N GLN A 169 15.59 4.51 3.47
CA GLN A 169 15.24 5.85 3.02
C GLN A 169 13.78 5.96 2.54
N PHE A 170 13.29 4.94 1.84
CA PHE A 170 11.88 4.91 1.40
C PHE A 170 10.92 4.79 2.58
N LEU A 171 11.24 3.96 3.58
CA LEU A 171 10.46 3.83 4.81
C LEU A 171 10.40 5.15 5.60
N ILE A 172 11.50 5.91 5.65
CA ILE A 172 11.51 7.25 6.27
C ILE A 172 10.53 8.19 5.55
N ILE A 173 10.51 8.18 4.21
CA ILE A 173 9.59 9.01 3.43
C ILE A 173 8.13 8.66 3.74
N ILE A 174 7.77 7.38 3.71
CA ILE A 174 6.37 6.99 3.99
C ILE A 174 5.99 7.24 5.45
N ARG A 175 6.93 7.15 6.40
CA ARG A 175 6.70 7.55 7.79
C ARG A 175 6.37 9.05 7.89
N GLN A 176 7.17 9.90 7.25
CA GLN A 176 6.92 11.34 7.21
C GLN A 176 5.56 11.69 6.59
N LEU A 177 5.12 10.93 5.59
CA LEU A 177 3.78 11.10 5.00
C LEU A 177 2.68 10.74 5.99
N ALA A 178 2.85 9.67 6.78
CA ALA A 178 1.91 9.29 7.83
C ALA A 178 1.87 10.34 8.94
N ASP A 179 3.02 10.81 9.39
CA ASP A 179 3.14 11.88 10.41
C ASP A 179 2.51 13.20 9.94
N ALA A 180 2.49 13.44 8.62
CA ALA A 180 1.76 14.56 8.00
C ALA A 180 0.24 14.32 7.90
N GLY A 181 -0.29 13.21 8.43
CA GLY A 181 -1.71 12.90 8.53
C GLY A 181 -2.30 12.04 7.41
N LEU A 182 -1.47 11.50 6.50
CA LEU A 182 -1.94 10.54 5.50
C LEU A 182 -2.07 9.15 6.12
N THR A 183 -3.08 8.40 5.71
CA THR A 183 -3.26 7.00 6.09
C THR A 183 -2.57 6.10 5.07
N LEU A 184 -1.59 5.30 5.51
CA LEU A 184 -0.78 4.47 4.62
C LEU A 184 -0.96 2.98 4.95
N PHE A 185 -1.25 2.19 3.93
CA PHE A 185 -1.37 0.73 4.02
C PHE A 185 -0.40 0.09 3.03
N VAL A 186 0.61 -0.59 3.53
CA VAL A 186 1.78 -1.05 2.77
C VAL A 186 1.84 -2.56 2.77
N SER A 187 1.71 -3.20 1.60
CA SER A 187 1.98 -4.63 1.51
C SER A 187 3.49 -4.89 1.50
N SER A 188 3.91 -5.89 2.27
CA SER A 188 5.30 -6.32 2.37
C SER A 188 5.37 -7.83 2.56
N HIS A 189 6.50 -8.41 2.20
CA HIS A 189 6.86 -9.77 2.57
C HIS A 189 7.93 -9.82 3.68
N ASP A 190 8.21 -8.67 4.28
CA ASP A 190 9.17 -8.55 5.37
C ASP A 190 8.59 -9.03 6.70
N TRP A 191 9.48 -9.58 7.53
CA TRP A 191 9.16 -10.12 8.84
C TRP A 191 10.16 -9.64 9.90
N GLY A 192 9.80 -9.83 11.16
CA GLY A 192 10.68 -9.54 12.29
C GLY A 192 10.88 -8.05 12.53
N GLN A 193 12.12 -7.63 12.80
CA GLN A 193 12.44 -6.26 13.22
C GLN A 193 12.06 -5.18 12.20
N ALA A 194 11.98 -5.52 10.91
CA ALA A 194 11.54 -4.58 9.87
C ALA A 194 10.11 -4.07 10.09
N LEU A 195 9.29 -4.80 10.83
CA LEU A 195 7.92 -4.40 11.15
C LEU A 195 7.82 -3.31 12.22
N ASN A 196 8.88 -3.04 12.97
CA ASN A 196 8.89 -2.02 14.02
C ASN A 196 8.76 -0.58 13.46
N ALA A 197 8.95 -0.38 12.16
CA ALA A 197 8.71 0.90 11.50
C ALA A 197 7.22 1.24 11.34
N TYR A 198 6.32 0.30 11.59
CA TYR A 198 4.87 0.44 11.39
C TYR A 198 4.13 0.60 12.72
N ASP A 199 3.02 1.34 12.70
CA ASP A 199 2.16 1.51 13.88
C ASP A 199 1.30 0.27 14.12
N LYS A 200 0.89 -0.39 13.03
CA LYS A 200 0.04 -1.58 13.04
C LYS A 200 0.51 -2.57 11.98
N VAL A 201 0.35 -3.85 12.26
CA VAL A 201 0.64 -4.96 11.35
C VAL A 201 -0.60 -5.82 11.20
N ILE A 202 -0.93 -6.19 9.98
CA ILE A 202 -1.99 -7.14 9.65
C ILE A 202 -1.34 -8.32 8.90
N VAL A 203 -1.50 -9.52 9.42
CA VAL A 203 -1.02 -10.76 8.82
C VAL A 203 -2.15 -11.40 8.05
N LEU A 204 -1.95 -11.59 6.75
CA LEU A 204 -2.93 -12.17 5.83
C LEU A 204 -2.42 -13.47 5.24
N ASP A 205 -3.27 -14.49 5.27
CA ASP A 205 -3.19 -15.67 4.42
C ASP A 205 -4.62 -16.13 4.07
N LYS A 206 -5.18 -15.54 3.04
CA LYS A 206 -6.60 -15.65 2.62
C LYS A 206 -7.60 -15.17 3.68
N THR A 207 -7.25 -15.23 4.95
CA THR A 207 -7.94 -14.69 6.13
C THR A 207 -6.98 -13.82 6.91
N VAL A 208 -7.48 -13.00 7.83
CA VAL A 208 -6.63 -12.26 8.78
C VAL A 208 -6.22 -13.20 9.92
N LEU A 209 -4.94 -13.55 9.97
CA LEU A 209 -4.38 -14.43 11.00
C LEU A 209 -4.06 -13.68 12.29
N ALA A 210 -3.56 -12.46 12.15
CA ALA A 210 -3.24 -11.59 13.28
C ALA A 210 -3.35 -10.12 12.87
N SER A 211 -3.69 -9.26 13.83
CA SER A 211 -3.71 -7.80 13.67
C SER A 211 -3.41 -7.15 15.02
N GLY A 212 -2.55 -6.13 15.02
CA GLY A 212 -2.15 -5.41 16.23
C GLY A 212 -0.86 -4.63 16.03
N SER A 213 -0.24 -4.19 17.13
CA SER A 213 1.11 -3.62 17.11
C SER A 213 2.14 -4.68 16.64
N PRO A 214 3.31 -4.27 16.12
CA PRO A 214 4.36 -5.22 15.71
C PRO A 214 4.69 -6.25 16.80
N HIS A 215 4.79 -5.82 18.05
CA HIS A 215 5.09 -6.68 19.20
C HIS A 215 3.97 -7.69 19.52
N GLU A 216 2.70 -7.26 19.46
CA GLU A 216 1.55 -8.16 19.67
C GLU A 216 1.47 -9.23 18.60
N VAL A 217 1.69 -8.83 17.33
CA VAL A 217 1.68 -9.75 16.20
C VAL A 217 2.82 -10.75 16.31
N GLN A 218 4.03 -10.31 16.67
CA GLN A 218 5.17 -11.20 16.85
C GLN A 218 4.88 -12.25 17.92
N LYS A 219 4.40 -11.86 19.09
CA LYS A 219 4.01 -12.79 20.18
C LYS A 219 2.96 -13.81 19.71
N ARG A 220 1.98 -13.37 18.94
CA ARG A 220 0.91 -14.24 18.46
C ARG A 220 1.42 -15.28 17.46
N LEU A 221 2.34 -14.88 16.59
CA LEU A 221 2.96 -15.79 15.61
C LEU A 221 3.87 -16.81 16.30
N ASP A 222 4.66 -16.38 17.28
CA ASP A 222 5.51 -17.27 18.08
C ASP A 222 4.67 -18.33 18.81
N SER A 223 3.51 -17.95 19.36
CA SER A 223 2.58 -18.87 20.01
C SER A 223 1.99 -19.91 19.05
N ILE A 224 1.67 -19.51 17.81
CA ILE A 224 1.15 -20.43 16.77
C ILE A 224 2.25 -21.40 16.34
N SER A 225 3.48 -20.92 16.16
CA SER A 225 4.64 -21.76 15.78
C SER A 225 4.98 -22.79 16.87
N CYS A 226 4.86 -22.42 18.15
CA CYS A 226 5.08 -23.36 19.28
C CYS A 226 4.00 -24.46 19.35
N MET A 227 2.75 -24.16 18.98
CA MET A 227 1.69 -25.17 18.95
C MET A 227 1.84 -26.17 17.78
N GLY A 228 2.47 -25.75 16.66
CA GLY A 228 2.72 -26.63 15.51
C GLY A 228 3.84 -27.64 15.70
N ASN A 229 4.75 -27.42 16.65
CA ASN A 229 5.90 -28.30 16.91
C ASN A 229 5.64 -29.40 17.99
N HIS A 230 4.44 -29.47 18.55
CA HIS A 230 4.09 -30.47 19.57
C HIS A 230 3.28 -31.66 19.04
N CYS A 231 3.23 -31.90 17.74
CA CYS A 231 2.56 -33.05 17.14
C CYS A 231 3.52 -34.09 16.51
N CYS A 232 4.78 -34.17 16.99
CA CYS A 232 5.71 -35.24 16.62
C CYS A 232 6.48 -35.68 17.87
N ASP A 233 5.79 -36.46 18.74
CA ASP A 233 6.38 -37.45 19.66
C ASP A 233 5.49 -38.69 19.66
#